data_1a269391d13e54e95b3de9a5c65f66d5
#
_entry.id   1a269391d13e54e95b3de9a5c65f66d5
#
_cell.length_a   1.000
_cell.length_b   1.000
_cell.length_c   1.000
_cell.angle_alpha   90.00
_cell.angle_beta   90.00
_cell.angle_gamma   90.00
#
_symmetry.space_group_name_H-M   'P 1'
#
loop_
_entity.id
_entity.type
_entity.pdbx_description
1 polymer ?
#
loop_
_entity_poly.entity_id
_entity_poly.type
_entity_poly.pdbx_seq_one_letter_code
_entity_poly.pdbx_strand_id
1 'polypeptide(L)'
;LEKKPIIGADLIEAYRVNGWWVVDKKGAHEVGDLVVYCEVDSWIPHTLAPFLTKPGHYPREYLGVEGERLRTVKLKGQLSQGLLLPLVEDNSEEGQDFSEILGITKWEDTRYMANMDARGNFPDFIPKTDQERVQNLDRTLEKYFGQSFEVTVKRDGSSLTAFVNGEESGVCSRNVNLKETEDSAIWAAANSLSLIPKILSTGRNLALQGELMSQKIQGNYEKVQGIEWNCFDIYDIDTQEYLLPKERRELCKQLRIPHIKVIDDAFVLCHNVDQLLEMAEGPGVNPGVKREGIVLKSNEAAFSFKAISNSYLLKHG
;
A
#
# COMPACT_ATOMS: atom_id res chain seq x y z
N LEU A 1 13.45 -6.49 19.53
CA LEU A 1 13.92 -5.12 19.21
C LEU A 1 15.42 -5.08 18.97
N GLU A 2 15.88 -4.25 18.02
CA GLU A 2 17.23 -3.69 17.98
C GLU A 2 17.15 -2.24 18.45
N LYS A 3 18.25 -1.67 18.93
CA LYS A 3 18.29 -0.24 19.27
C LYS A 3 19.59 0.42 18.84
N LYS A 4 19.53 1.71 18.53
CA LYS A 4 20.72 2.52 18.24
C LYS A 4 20.56 3.95 18.77
N PRO A 5 21.66 4.59 19.19
CA PRO A 5 21.64 5.98 19.58
C PRO A 5 21.38 6.89 18.37
N ILE A 6 20.76 8.04 18.61
CA ILE A 6 20.58 9.09 17.61
C ILE A 6 21.62 10.18 17.86
N ILE A 7 22.43 10.47 16.86
CA ILE A 7 23.50 11.48 16.99
C ILE A 7 22.88 12.85 17.29
N GLY A 8 23.35 13.49 18.37
CA GLY A 8 22.86 14.79 18.82
C GLY A 8 21.48 14.76 19.51
N ALA A 9 21.07 13.58 20.02
CA ALA A 9 19.87 13.43 20.83
C ALA A 9 20.17 12.72 22.14
N ASP A 10 19.95 13.40 23.26
CA ASP A 10 20.24 12.88 24.62
C ASP A 10 19.00 12.17 25.23
N LEU A 11 17.80 12.51 24.78
CA LEU A 11 16.52 12.09 25.38
C LEU A 11 15.79 11.01 24.57
N ILE A 12 16.21 10.75 23.33
CA ILE A 12 15.55 9.81 22.42
C ILE A 12 16.58 8.89 21.77
N GLU A 13 16.13 7.69 21.45
CA GLU A 13 16.88 6.70 20.66
C GLU A 13 15.96 5.99 19.66
N ALA A 14 16.56 5.29 18.70
CA ALA A 14 15.83 4.57 17.67
C ALA A 14 15.77 3.09 18.01
N TYR A 15 14.57 2.52 17.90
CA TYR A 15 14.27 1.11 18.05
C TYR A 15 13.85 0.52 16.71
N ARG A 16 14.22 -0.73 16.45
CA ARG A 16 13.81 -1.46 15.25
C ARG A 16 12.89 -2.61 15.61
N VAL A 17 11.70 -2.61 15.00
CA VAL A 17 10.71 -3.68 15.07
C VAL A 17 10.55 -4.23 13.65
N ASN A 18 10.93 -5.48 13.41
CA ASN A 18 11.10 -6.01 12.06
C ASN A 18 11.95 -5.03 11.23
N GLY A 19 11.51 -4.65 10.03
CA GLY A 19 12.19 -3.67 9.19
C GLY A 19 11.87 -2.19 9.49
N TRP A 20 11.14 -1.89 10.58
CA TRP A 20 10.69 -0.54 10.91
C TRP A 20 11.56 0.14 11.95
N TRP A 21 11.95 1.38 11.70
CA TRP A 21 12.60 2.22 12.71
C TRP A 21 11.59 3.13 13.38
N VAL A 22 11.57 3.11 14.72
CA VAL A 22 10.70 3.95 15.56
C VAL A 22 11.55 4.68 16.58
N VAL A 23 11.31 5.97 16.74
CA VAL A 23 12.00 6.80 17.75
C VAL A 23 11.12 6.88 18.99
N ASP A 24 11.71 6.56 20.13
CA ASP A 24 11.08 6.68 21.44
C ASP A 24 12.08 7.25 22.47
N LYS A 25 11.65 7.40 23.72
CA LYS A 25 12.51 7.86 24.82
C LYS A 25 13.70 6.94 25.00
N LYS A 26 14.85 7.53 25.26
CA LYS A 26 16.07 6.77 25.54
C LYS A 26 15.89 5.90 26.78
N GLY A 27 16.21 4.62 26.67
CA GLY A 27 16.06 3.62 27.75
C GLY A 27 14.62 3.22 28.00
N ALA A 28 13.67 3.52 27.12
CA ALA A 28 12.28 3.08 27.28
C ALA A 28 12.13 1.57 27.08
N HIS A 29 12.98 0.97 26.24
CA HIS A 29 12.92 -0.46 25.90
C HIS A 29 14.33 -1.07 25.87
N GLU A 30 14.40 -2.39 26.10
CA GLU A 30 15.62 -3.18 25.93
C GLU A 30 15.53 -4.08 24.70
N VAL A 31 16.70 -4.50 24.21
CA VAL A 31 16.75 -5.48 23.11
C VAL A 31 16.14 -6.80 23.59
N GLY A 32 15.17 -7.31 22.85
CA GLY A 32 14.42 -8.53 23.23
C GLY A 32 13.06 -8.27 23.88
N ASP A 33 12.77 -7.03 24.28
CA ASP A 33 11.46 -6.69 24.82
C ASP A 33 10.35 -6.92 23.76
N LEU A 34 9.19 -7.38 24.25
CA LEU A 34 7.95 -7.34 23.49
C LEU A 34 7.28 -5.98 23.68
N VAL A 35 6.75 -5.43 22.61
CA VAL A 35 6.03 -4.15 22.59
C VAL A 35 4.85 -4.24 21.66
N VAL A 36 3.83 -3.41 21.88
CA VAL A 36 2.79 -3.22 20.86
C VAL A 36 3.30 -2.21 19.85
N TYR A 37 3.49 -2.67 18.61
CA TYR A 37 3.90 -1.81 17.50
C TYR A 37 2.69 -1.38 16.68
N CYS A 38 2.49 -0.06 16.55
CA CYS A 38 1.46 0.51 15.69
C CYS A 38 2.11 1.01 14.40
N GLU A 39 1.67 0.49 13.26
CA GLU A 39 2.21 0.87 11.95
C GLU A 39 1.83 2.29 11.53
N VAL A 40 2.59 2.87 10.61
CA VAL A 40 2.17 4.07 9.88
C VAL A 40 0.84 3.84 9.16
N ASP A 41 0.03 4.89 9.04
CA ASP A 41 -1.35 4.84 8.57
C ASP A 41 -2.35 4.18 9.54
N SER A 42 -1.94 3.89 10.77
CA SER A 42 -2.89 3.61 11.86
C SER A 42 -3.53 4.90 12.36
N TRP A 43 -4.83 4.85 12.67
CA TRP A 43 -5.53 5.85 13.44
C TRP A 43 -5.43 5.50 14.91
N ILE A 44 -4.77 6.33 15.70
CA ILE A 44 -4.53 6.11 17.12
C ILE A 44 -5.51 6.96 17.94
N PRO A 45 -6.37 6.35 18.75
CA PRO A 45 -7.27 7.07 19.65
C PRO A 45 -6.50 8.05 20.54
N HIS A 46 -7.04 9.24 20.73
CA HIS A 46 -6.43 10.28 21.59
C HIS A 46 -6.19 9.80 23.03
N THR A 47 -7.05 8.93 23.52
CA THR A 47 -6.92 8.32 24.87
C THR A 47 -5.66 7.47 25.03
N LEU A 48 -5.17 6.85 23.95
CA LEU A 48 -3.94 6.04 23.99
C LEU A 48 -2.68 6.88 23.88
N ALA A 49 -2.69 7.90 23.04
CA ALA A 49 -1.51 8.68 22.75
C ALA A 49 -1.85 10.18 22.56
N PRO A 50 -2.25 10.87 23.65
CA PRO A 50 -2.63 12.28 23.58
C PRO A 50 -1.48 13.19 23.13
N PHE A 51 -0.25 12.75 23.28
CA PHE A 51 0.97 13.46 22.84
C PHE A 51 1.13 13.53 21.32
N LEU A 52 0.38 12.76 20.54
CA LEU A 52 0.37 12.86 19.07
C LEU A 52 -0.36 14.12 18.61
N THR A 53 -1.32 14.61 19.37
CA THR A 53 -1.97 15.89 19.10
C THR A 53 -1.03 17.03 19.48
N LYS A 54 -0.81 17.96 18.54
CA LYS A 54 0.09 19.10 18.78
C LYS A 54 -0.42 19.96 19.94
N PRO A 55 0.47 20.47 20.82
CA PRO A 55 0.08 21.36 21.90
C PRO A 55 -0.75 22.57 21.41
N GLY A 56 -1.87 22.83 22.05
CA GLY A 56 -2.79 23.90 21.68
C GLY A 56 -3.76 23.56 20.53
N HIS A 57 -3.77 22.34 20.04
CA HIS A 57 -4.73 21.85 19.06
C HIS A 57 -5.68 20.82 19.68
N TYR A 58 -6.84 20.66 19.06
CA TYR A 58 -7.77 19.56 19.37
C TYR A 58 -7.38 18.33 18.55
N PRO A 59 -7.64 17.11 19.06
CA PRO A 59 -7.51 15.89 18.27
C PRO A 59 -8.45 15.95 17.07
N ARG A 60 -8.05 15.29 15.99
CA ARG A 60 -8.91 15.13 14.81
C ARG A 60 -9.91 13.99 15.05
N GLU A 61 -10.93 13.94 14.22
CA GLU A 61 -11.92 12.87 14.25
C GLU A 61 -11.84 12.01 12.97
N TYR A 62 -11.90 10.70 13.13
CA TYR A 62 -12.00 9.73 12.04
C TYR A 62 -12.95 8.60 12.47
N LEU A 63 -14.00 8.37 11.68
CA LEU A 63 -15.05 7.36 11.95
C LEU A 63 -15.65 7.48 13.36
N GLY A 64 -15.82 8.70 13.86
CA GLY A 64 -16.38 8.98 15.20
C GLY A 64 -15.40 8.81 16.37
N VAL A 65 -14.11 8.58 16.08
CA VAL A 65 -13.05 8.43 17.10
C VAL A 65 -12.10 9.61 17.03
N GLU A 66 -11.97 10.35 18.15
CA GLU A 66 -10.94 11.38 18.28
C GLU A 66 -9.56 10.76 18.37
N GLY A 67 -8.61 11.27 17.58
CA GLY A 67 -7.26 10.72 17.52
C GLY A 67 -6.38 11.38 16.47
N GLU A 68 -5.29 10.67 16.13
CA GLU A 68 -4.34 11.11 15.14
C GLU A 68 -3.89 9.95 14.24
N ARG A 69 -3.73 10.25 12.94
CA ARG A 69 -3.10 9.33 11.99
C ARG A 69 -1.60 9.26 12.27
N LEU A 70 -1.06 8.06 12.42
CA LEU A 70 0.39 7.85 12.46
C LEU A 70 1.00 8.10 11.08
N ARG A 71 2.04 8.92 11.07
CA ARG A 71 2.78 9.27 9.86
C ARG A 71 4.26 8.99 10.02
N THR A 72 4.94 8.80 8.90
CA THR A 72 6.40 8.83 8.87
C THR A 72 6.88 10.24 9.23
N VAL A 73 7.74 10.34 10.24
CA VAL A 73 8.36 11.59 10.67
C VAL A 73 9.88 11.45 10.73
N LYS A 74 10.56 12.57 10.81
CA LYS A 74 12.01 12.61 10.99
C LYS A 74 12.35 13.39 12.25
N LEU A 75 12.98 12.71 13.21
CA LEU A 75 13.36 13.28 14.50
C LEU A 75 14.88 13.27 14.62
N LYS A 76 15.49 14.46 14.76
CA LYS A 76 16.95 14.60 14.78
C LYS A 76 17.69 13.86 13.66
N GLY A 77 17.10 13.85 12.47
CA GLY A 77 17.68 13.16 11.32
C GLY A 77 17.31 11.68 11.17
N GLN A 78 16.81 11.03 12.22
CA GLN A 78 16.36 9.63 12.22
C GLN A 78 14.90 9.52 11.78
N LEU A 79 14.61 8.61 10.85
CA LEU A 79 13.23 8.22 10.49
C LEU A 79 12.57 7.55 11.69
N SER A 80 11.29 7.88 11.91
CA SER A 80 10.38 7.20 12.83
C SER A 80 9.11 6.84 12.08
N GLN A 81 8.81 5.55 12.02
CA GLN A 81 7.75 4.97 11.20
C GLN A 81 6.87 4.07 12.06
N GLY A 82 6.08 4.65 12.92
CA GLY A 82 5.19 3.96 13.84
C GLY A 82 5.24 4.51 15.24
N LEU A 83 4.59 3.78 16.15
CA LEU A 83 4.53 4.08 17.57
C LEU A 83 4.72 2.78 18.36
N LEU A 84 5.48 2.84 19.45
CA LEU A 84 5.62 1.76 20.42
C LEU A 84 4.73 2.06 21.62
N LEU A 85 3.92 1.08 22.01
CA LEU A 85 3.10 1.12 23.21
C LEU A 85 3.52 -0.03 24.15
N PRO A 86 3.32 0.11 25.45
CA PRO A 86 3.51 -0.99 26.40
C PRO A 86 2.61 -2.18 26.04
N LEU A 87 2.99 -3.38 26.49
CA LEU A 87 2.12 -4.54 26.39
C LEU A 87 0.80 -4.31 27.12
N VAL A 88 -0.25 -4.86 26.53
CA VAL A 88 -1.62 -4.78 27.10
C VAL A 88 -1.79 -5.84 28.20
N GLU A 89 -1.17 -7.01 28.00
CA GLU A 89 -1.28 -8.17 28.89
C GLU A 89 0.11 -8.81 29.10
N ASP A 90 0.37 -9.29 30.31
CA ASP A 90 1.67 -9.88 30.66
C ASP A 90 1.99 -11.19 29.91
N ASN A 91 0.97 -11.90 29.41
CA ASN A 91 1.08 -13.14 28.66
C ASN A 91 0.95 -12.96 27.15
N SER A 92 1.18 -11.74 26.66
CA SER A 92 1.17 -11.45 25.22
C SER A 92 2.24 -12.21 24.47
N GLU A 93 1.89 -12.67 23.27
CA GLU A 93 2.80 -13.38 22.38
C GLU A 93 3.16 -12.54 21.16
N GLU A 94 4.31 -12.81 20.56
CA GLU A 94 4.73 -12.14 19.33
C GLU A 94 3.76 -12.46 18.18
N GLY A 95 3.31 -11.43 17.47
CA GLY A 95 2.36 -11.54 16.36
C GLY A 95 0.89 -11.45 16.78
N GLN A 96 0.60 -11.27 18.05
CA GLN A 96 -0.76 -11.05 18.54
C GLN A 96 -1.27 -9.68 18.11
N ASP A 97 -2.51 -9.64 17.59
CA ASP A 97 -3.17 -8.40 17.15
C ASP A 97 -3.98 -7.79 18.30
N PHE A 98 -3.64 -6.55 18.66
CA PHE A 98 -4.32 -5.76 19.69
C PHE A 98 -5.19 -4.64 19.12
N SER A 99 -5.39 -4.56 17.81
CA SER A 99 -6.08 -3.44 17.16
C SER A 99 -7.48 -3.23 17.71
N GLU A 100 -8.27 -4.30 17.87
CA GLU A 100 -9.63 -4.22 18.39
C GLU A 100 -9.68 -3.77 19.86
N ILE A 101 -8.84 -4.36 20.70
CA ILE A 101 -8.77 -4.04 22.15
C ILE A 101 -8.36 -2.60 22.38
N LEU A 102 -7.45 -2.08 21.57
CA LEU A 102 -6.94 -0.71 21.66
C LEU A 102 -7.77 0.30 20.85
N GLY A 103 -8.78 -0.15 20.11
CA GLY A 103 -9.58 0.71 19.23
C GLY A 103 -8.78 1.34 18.09
N ILE A 104 -7.67 0.72 17.70
CA ILE A 104 -6.83 1.18 16.61
C ILE A 104 -7.41 0.71 15.29
N THR A 105 -7.53 1.60 14.32
CA THR A 105 -8.04 1.28 12.98
C THR A 105 -7.06 1.74 11.90
N LYS A 106 -7.13 1.12 10.75
CA LYS A 106 -6.38 1.59 9.57
C LYS A 106 -7.00 2.88 9.07
N TRP A 107 -6.20 3.93 8.94
CA TRP A 107 -6.65 5.17 8.34
C TRP A 107 -6.73 5.03 6.81
N GLU A 108 -7.85 5.47 6.25
CA GLU A 108 -8.04 5.57 4.80
C GLU A 108 -8.64 6.94 4.47
N ASP A 109 -8.26 7.50 3.32
CA ASP A 109 -8.87 8.76 2.88
C ASP A 109 -10.28 8.51 2.38
N THR A 110 -11.26 8.84 3.24
CA THR A 110 -12.69 8.64 2.95
C THR A 110 -13.30 9.74 2.09
N ARG A 111 -12.58 10.83 1.82
CA ARG A 111 -13.11 11.97 1.05
C ARG A 111 -13.57 11.60 -0.35
N TYR A 112 -12.95 10.58 -0.94
CA TYR A 112 -13.32 10.09 -2.27
C TYR A 112 -14.47 9.07 -2.23
N MET A 113 -14.76 8.47 -1.08
CA MET A 113 -15.83 7.49 -0.94
C MET A 113 -17.21 8.13 -0.80
N ALA A 114 -17.29 9.31 -0.20
CA ALA A 114 -18.54 10.02 0.09
C ALA A 114 -19.37 10.40 -1.16
N ASN A 115 -18.75 10.42 -2.34
CA ASN A 115 -19.35 10.82 -3.60
C ASN A 115 -19.43 9.68 -4.64
N MET A 116 -19.23 8.42 -4.23
CA MET A 116 -19.30 7.29 -5.17
C MET A 116 -20.66 6.62 -5.10
N ASP A 117 -21.37 6.58 -6.25
CA ASP A 117 -22.58 5.79 -6.41
C ASP A 117 -22.26 4.29 -6.35
N ALA A 118 -22.33 3.72 -5.14
CA ALA A 118 -22.10 2.31 -4.92
C ALA A 118 -23.28 1.47 -5.45
N ARG A 119 -22.97 0.45 -6.25
CA ARG A 119 -23.87 -0.65 -6.58
C ARG A 119 -23.93 -1.68 -5.45
N GLY A 120 -22.78 -1.85 -4.77
CA GLY A 120 -22.60 -2.78 -3.67
C GLY A 120 -21.17 -2.77 -3.15
N ASN A 121 -20.87 -3.70 -2.27
CA ASN A 121 -19.52 -3.92 -1.79
C ASN A 121 -18.59 -4.40 -2.93
N PHE A 122 -17.29 -4.28 -2.73
CA PHE A 122 -16.30 -4.92 -3.60
C PHE A 122 -16.59 -6.43 -3.64
N PRO A 123 -16.62 -7.08 -4.84
CA PRO A 123 -16.93 -8.50 -4.95
C PRO A 123 -15.99 -9.38 -4.11
N ASP A 124 -16.54 -10.31 -3.36
CA ASP A 124 -15.80 -11.21 -2.46
C ASP A 124 -14.99 -12.29 -3.21
N PHE A 125 -15.36 -12.56 -4.47
CA PHE A 125 -14.63 -13.47 -5.36
C PHE A 125 -13.40 -12.84 -6.02
N ILE A 126 -13.08 -11.56 -5.75
CA ILE A 126 -11.88 -10.87 -6.24
C ILE A 126 -11.06 -10.40 -5.04
N PRO A 127 -9.78 -10.81 -4.90
CA PRO A 127 -8.93 -10.28 -3.84
C PRO A 127 -8.70 -8.77 -3.96
N LYS A 128 -8.65 -8.08 -2.83
CA LYS A 128 -8.23 -6.69 -2.80
C LYS A 128 -6.75 -6.55 -3.15
N THR A 129 -6.38 -5.39 -3.70
CA THR A 129 -5.05 -5.13 -4.26
C THR A 129 -3.98 -4.71 -3.23
N ASP A 130 -4.22 -4.94 -1.95
CA ASP A 130 -3.25 -4.63 -0.90
C ASP A 130 -2.07 -5.60 -0.93
N GLN A 131 -0.87 -5.05 -0.92
CA GLN A 131 0.36 -5.83 -0.85
C GLN A 131 1.10 -5.53 0.44
N GLU A 132 1.77 -6.55 0.97
CA GLU A 132 2.53 -6.45 2.20
C GLU A 132 3.70 -5.46 2.04
N ARG A 133 4.01 -4.73 3.09
CA ARG A 133 5.20 -3.86 3.12
C ARG A 133 6.44 -4.68 3.39
N VAL A 134 7.52 -4.40 2.66
CA VAL A 134 8.78 -5.14 2.79
C VAL A 134 9.32 -5.17 4.23
N GLN A 135 9.08 -4.13 5.01
CA GLN A 135 9.52 -4.06 6.40
C GLN A 135 8.89 -5.14 7.28
N ASN A 136 7.67 -5.59 6.98
CA ASN A 136 7.00 -6.67 7.71
C ASN A 136 7.56 -8.04 7.35
N LEU A 137 8.32 -8.12 6.27
CA LEU A 137 8.95 -9.36 5.79
C LEU A 137 10.40 -9.53 6.27
N ASP A 138 10.95 -8.63 7.08
CA ASP A 138 12.36 -8.59 7.47
C ASP A 138 12.91 -9.98 7.88
N ARG A 139 12.15 -10.73 8.69
CA ARG A 139 12.53 -12.08 9.17
C ARG A 139 12.26 -13.22 8.18
N THR A 140 11.49 -12.95 7.13
CA THR A 140 11.05 -13.99 6.18
C THR A 140 11.61 -13.80 4.79
N LEU A 141 12.14 -12.62 4.50
CA LEU A 141 12.59 -12.21 3.18
C LEU A 141 13.69 -13.14 2.62
N GLU A 142 14.58 -13.61 3.48
CA GLU A 142 15.67 -14.55 3.11
C GLU A 142 15.16 -15.86 2.50
N LYS A 143 13.94 -16.28 2.82
CA LYS A 143 13.33 -17.49 2.23
C LYS A 143 13.16 -17.39 0.71
N TYR A 144 13.18 -16.17 0.19
CA TYR A 144 12.98 -15.87 -1.23
C TYR A 144 14.28 -15.45 -1.93
N PHE A 145 15.42 -15.49 -1.24
CA PHE A 145 16.70 -15.16 -1.85
C PHE A 145 17.03 -16.14 -2.97
N GLY A 146 17.56 -15.62 -4.08
CA GLY A 146 17.84 -16.38 -5.29
C GLY A 146 16.65 -16.55 -6.24
N GLN A 147 15.42 -16.23 -5.80
CA GLN A 147 14.24 -16.27 -6.68
C GLN A 147 14.17 -15.03 -7.58
N SER A 148 13.55 -15.24 -8.74
CA SER A 148 13.34 -14.19 -9.74
C SER A 148 12.06 -13.41 -9.49
N PHE A 149 12.13 -12.09 -9.58
CA PHE A 149 11.02 -11.17 -9.42
C PHE A 149 10.90 -10.20 -10.59
N GLU A 150 9.67 -9.82 -10.92
CA GLU A 150 9.41 -8.61 -11.67
C GLU A 150 9.34 -7.43 -10.71
N VAL A 151 10.10 -6.37 -10.98
CA VAL A 151 10.07 -5.09 -10.26
C VAL A 151 9.32 -4.06 -11.09
N THR A 152 8.27 -3.49 -10.55
CA THR A 152 7.47 -2.46 -11.21
C THR A 152 7.46 -1.16 -10.41
N VAL A 153 7.21 -0.03 -11.10
CA VAL A 153 6.98 1.25 -10.44
C VAL A 153 5.66 1.18 -9.68
N LYS A 154 5.67 1.54 -8.38
CA LYS A 154 4.44 1.84 -7.67
C LYS A 154 4.04 3.27 -7.97
N ARG A 155 2.85 3.44 -8.54
CA ARG A 155 2.25 4.75 -8.84
C ARG A 155 1.26 5.16 -7.77
N ASP A 156 1.13 6.45 -7.56
CA ASP A 156 0.19 7.06 -6.60
C ASP A 156 -1.07 7.53 -7.33
N GLY A 157 -2.15 6.83 -7.11
CA GLY A 157 -3.45 7.09 -7.74
C GLY A 157 -4.60 6.49 -6.96
N SER A 158 -5.54 5.91 -7.67
CA SER A 158 -6.70 5.23 -7.09
C SER A 158 -6.91 3.89 -7.78
N SER A 159 -7.24 2.86 -7.03
CA SER A 159 -7.54 1.55 -7.60
C SER A 159 -8.78 1.59 -8.49
N LEU A 160 -8.67 1.02 -9.69
CA LEU A 160 -9.77 0.68 -10.57
C LEU A 160 -9.64 -0.79 -10.95
N THR A 161 -10.67 -1.57 -10.63
CA THR A 161 -10.82 -2.97 -11.04
C THR A 161 -11.99 -3.10 -11.99
N ALA A 162 -11.76 -3.64 -13.19
CA ALA A 162 -12.83 -4.04 -14.11
C ALA A 162 -12.89 -5.56 -14.18
N PHE A 163 -14.08 -6.15 -14.08
CA PHE A 163 -14.24 -7.60 -14.05
C PHE A 163 -15.39 -8.11 -14.92
N VAL A 164 -15.27 -9.38 -15.31
CA VAL A 164 -16.34 -10.19 -15.87
C VAL A 164 -16.31 -11.53 -15.15
N ASN A 165 -17.48 -11.99 -14.68
CA ASN A 165 -17.69 -13.27 -14.04
C ASN A 165 -19.03 -13.86 -14.53
N GLY A 166 -19.00 -14.75 -15.53
CA GLY A 166 -20.19 -15.23 -16.22
C GLY A 166 -20.97 -14.10 -16.89
N GLU A 167 -22.21 -13.91 -16.50
CA GLU A 167 -23.08 -12.82 -16.99
C GLU A 167 -22.88 -11.51 -16.20
N GLU A 168 -22.20 -11.55 -15.05
CA GLU A 168 -21.94 -10.38 -14.24
C GLU A 168 -20.68 -9.66 -14.73
N SER A 169 -20.79 -8.34 -14.82
CA SER A 169 -19.64 -7.47 -15.05
C SER A 169 -19.75 -6.19 -14.23
N GLY A 170 -18.64 -5.58 -13.97
CA GLY A 170 -18.62 -4.35 -13.17
C GLY A 170 -17.28 -3.65 -13.16
N VAL A 171 -17.33 -2.45 -12.61
CA VAL A 171 -16.15 -1.61 -12.34
C VAL A 171 -16.16 -1.21 -10.88
N CYS A 172 -15.05 -1.44 -10.21
CA CYS A 172 -14.91 -1.18 -8.79
C CYS A 172 -13.84 -0.12 -8.52
N SER A 173 -14.06 0.67 -7.49
CA SER A 173 -13.00 1.37 -6.77
C SER A 173 -12.30 0.39 -5.81
N ARG A 174 -11.47 0.90 -4.90
CA ARG A 174 -10.77 0.06 -3.90
C ARG A 174 -11.72 -0.79 -3.03
N ASN A 175 -12.89 -0.25 -2.67
CA ASN A 175 -13.74 -0.87 -1.64
C ASN A 175 -15.18 -1.14 -2.09
N VAL A 176 -15.60 -0.60 -3.23
CA VAL A 176 -17.00 -0.69 -3.67
C VAL A 176 -17.12 -0.99 -5.17
N ASN A 177 -18.11 -1.80 -5.51
CA ASN A 177 -18.60 -1.96 -6.88
C ASN A 177 -19.48 -0.74 -7.22
N LEU A 178 -19.21 -0.11 -8.35
CA LEU A 178 -19.82 1.18 -8.72
C LEU A 178 -20.98 1.01 -9.69
N LYS A 179 -21.99 1.86 -9.54
CA LYS A 179 -23.00 2.04 -10.59
C LYS A 179 -22.38 2.73 -11.78
N GLU A 180 -22.78 2.34 -12.98
CA GLU A 180 -22.43 3.07 -14.18
C GLU A 180 -23.26 4.36 -14.25
N THR A 181 -22.62 5.51 -14.11
CA THR A 181 -23.23 6.81 -14.21
C THR A 181 -22.37 7.71 -15.11
N GLU A 182 -22.99 8.70 -15.76
CA GLU A 182 -22.30 9.63 -16.66
C GLU A 182 -21.21 10.44 -15.94
N ASP A 183 -21.39 10.71 -14.65
CA ASP A 183 -20.48 11.49 -13.82
C ASP A 183 -19.35 10.65 -13.19
N SER A 184 -19.38 9.32 -13.33
CA SER A 184 -18.37 8.44 -12.76
C SER A 184 -17.05 8.49 -13.54
N ALA A 185 -16.05 9.17 -12.99
CA ALA A 185 -14.72 9.23 -13.58
C ALA A 185 -14.05 7.85 -13.71
N ILE A 186 -14.37 6.92 -12.80
CA ILE A 186 -13.85 5.54 -12.81
C ILE A 186 -14.48 4.76 -13.98
N TRP A 187 -15.80 4.85 -14.15
CA TRP A 187 -16.49 4.23 -15.28
C TRP A 187 -16.06 4.86 -16.61
N ALA A 188 -15.93 6.19 -16.66
CA ALA A 188 -15.43 6.87 -17.85
C ALA A 188 -14.04 6.38 -18.26
N ALA A 189 -13.14 6.15 -17.31
CA ALA A 189 -11.82 5.57 -17.57
C ALA A 189 -11.91 4.13 -18.09
N ALA A 190 -12.72 3.28 -17.46
CA ALA A 190 -12.91 1.90 -17.87
C ALA A 190 -13.52 1.80 -19.29
N ASN A 191 -14.50 2.63 -19.59
CA ASN A 191 -15.16 2.69 -20.90
C ASN A 191 -14.21 3.23 -21.99
N SER A 192 -13.42 4.27 -21.70
CA SER A 192 -12.45 4.82 -22.66
C SER A 192 -11.41 3.80 -23.11
N LEU A 193 -11.06 2.86 -22.23
CA LEU A 193 -10.15 1.75 -22.51
C LEU A 193 -10.85 0.49 -22.96
N SER A 194 -12.20 0.47 -22.98
CA SER A 194 -13.03 -0.68 -23.33
C SER A 194 -12.67 -1.93 -22.49
N LEU A 195 -12.47 -1.76 -21.17
CA LEU A 195 -11.94 -2.84 -20.32
C LEU A 195 -12.87 -4.05 -20.31
N ILE A 196 -14.17 -3.88 -20.03
CA ILE A 196 -15.16 -4.98 -20.01
C ILE A 196 -15.27 -5.68 -21.37
N PRO A 197 -15.46 -4.98 -22.51
CA PRO A 197 -15.42 -5.62 -23.83
C PRO A 197 -14.17 -6.40 -24.12
N LYS A 198 -13.00 -5.93 -23.67
CA LYS A 198 -11.73 -6.63 -23.83
C LYS A 198 -11.66 -7.89 -23.00
N ILE A 199 -12.16 -7.88 -21.76
CA ILE A 199 -12.24 -9.10 -20.95
C ILE A 199 -13.19 -10.11 -21.64
N LEU A 200 -14.36 -9.68 -22.05
CA LEU A 200 -15.33 -10.54 -22.78
C LEU A 200 -14.71 -11.19 -24.02
N SER A 201 -13.86 -10.46 -24.74
CA SER A 201 -13.20 -11.00 -25.93
C SER A 201 -12.23 -12.16 -25.64
N THR A 202 -11.82 -12.35 -24.39
CA THR A 202 -10.96 -13.48 -23.98
C THR A 202 -11.74 -14.78 -23.78
N GLY A 203 -13.06 -14.69 -23.55
CA GLY A 203 -13.89 -15.82 -23.16
C GLY A 203 -13.59 -16.35 -21.75
N ARG A 204 -12.85 -15.59 -20.93
CA ARG A 204 -12.43 -15.97 -19.55
C ARG A 204 -13.09 -15.05 -18.52
N ASN A 205 -13.29 -15.56 -17.32
CA ASN A 205 -13.70 -14.79 -16.17
C ASN A 205 -12.47 -14.14 -15.52
N LEU A 206 -12.29 -12.85 -15.71
CA LEU A 206 -11.10 -12.12 -15.29
C LEU A 206 -11.45 -10.84 -14.55
N ALA A 207 -10.57 -10.45 -13.62
CA ALA A 207 -10.53 -9.12 -13.04
C ALA A 207 -9.21 -8.42 -13.43
N LEU A 208 -9.31 -7.32 -14.15
CA LEU A 208 -8.19 -6.45 -14.48
C LEU A 208 -8.05 -5.39 -13.38
N GLN A 209 -6.97 -5.42 -12.66
CA GLN A 209 -6.70 -4.50 -11.55
C GLN A 209 -5.61 -3.52 -11.94
N GLY A 210 -5.84 -2.23 -11.74
CA GLY A 210 -4.89 -1.21 -12.15
C GLY A 210 -5.00 0.07 -11.34
N GLU A 211 -3.99 0.92 -11.51
CA GLU A 211 -3.91 2.23 -10.89
C GLU A 211 -4.44 3.28 -11.86
N LEU A 212 -5.42 4.04 -11.39
CA LEU A 212 -6.03 5.17 -12.08
C LEU A 212 -5.44 6.47 -11.58
N MET A 213 -4.82 7.25 -12.46
CA MET A 213 -4.30 8.57 -12.17
C MET A 213 -5.08 9.62 -12.98
N SER A 214 -5.35 10.76 -12.36
CA SER A 214 -5.91 11.92 -13.05
C SER A 214 -5.53 13.21 -12.33
N GLN A 215 -5.80 14.34 -12.98
CA GLN A 215 -5.58 15.67 -12.38
C GLN A 215 -6.36 15.88 -11.07
N LYS A 216 -7.44 15.12 -10.85
CA LYS A 216 -8.32 15.24 -9.68
C LYS A 216 -8.05 14.18 -8.60
N ILE A 217 -7.17 13.20 -8.87
CA ILE A 217 -6.87 12.09 -7.96
C ILE A 217 -5.56 12.39 -7.22
N GLN A 218 -5.54 12.18 -5.90
CA GLN A 218 -4.36 12.29 -5.02
C GLN A 218 -3.54 13.57 -5.24
N GLY A 219 -4.21 14.70 -5.50
CA GLY A 219 -3.56 15.98 -5.79
C GLY A 219 -2.66 15.96 -7.03
N ASN A 220 -2.85 14.98 -7.92
CA ASN A 220 -2.07 14.76 -9.14
C ASN A 220 -0.56 14.68 -8.87
N TYR A 221 -0.17 13.90 -7.89
CA TYR A 221 1.25 13.65 -7.58
C TYR A 221 2.04 13.22 -8.83
N GLU A 222 1.43 12.35 -9.63
CA GLU A 222 2.02 11.81 -10.87
C GLU A 222 2.14 12.83 -12.01
N LYS A 223 1.58 14.05 -11.86
CA LYS A 223 1.57 15.13 -12.89
C LYS A 223 1.05 14.67 -14.25
N VAL A 224 0.02 13.84 -14.25
CA VAL A 224 -0.62 13.39 -15.49
C VAL A 224 -1.43 14.52 -16.13
N GLN A 225 -1.52 14.53 -17.47
CA GLN A 225 -2.23 15.56 -18.25
C GLN A 225 -3.66 15.17 -18.62
N GLY A 226 -4.18 14.11 -18.06
CA GLY A 226 -5.50 13.60 -18.36
C GLY A 226 -5.87 12.49 -17.42
N ILE A 227 -6.45 11.44 -18.00
CA ILE A 227 -6.74 10.20 -17.28
C ILE A 227 -5.78 9.12 -17.80
N GLU A 228 -5.05 8.49 -16.89
CA GLU A 228 -4.20 7.33 -17.17
C GLU A 228 -4.64 6.17 -16.27
N TRP A 229 -4.71 4.99 -16.82
CA TRP A 229 -4.89 3.76 -16.07
C TRP A 229 -3.84 2.74 -16.51
N ASN A 230 -3.19 2.09 -15.56
CA ASN A 230 -2.18 1.07 -15.85
C ASN A 230 -2.49 -0.21 -15.07
N CYS A 231 -2.66 -1.30 -15.80
CA CYS A 231 -2.86 -2.63 -15.24
C CYS A 231 -1.61 -3.06 -14.47
N PHE A 232 -1.77 -3.48 -13.22
CA PHE A 232 -0.70 -4.03 -12.41
C PHE A 232 -0.96 -5.48 -12.00
N ASP A 233 -2.23 -5.95 -12.04
CA ASP A 233 -2.61 -7.33 -11.79
C ASP A 233 -3.76 -7.78 -12.71
N ILE A 234 -3.79 -9.07 -12.99
CA ILE A 234 -4.92 -9.77 -13.60
C ILE A 234 -5.19 -11.00 -12.76
N TYR A 235 -6.39 -11.08 -12.23
CA TYR A 235 -6.87 -12.21 -11.45
C TYR A 235 -7.80 -13.07 -12.31
N ASP A 236 -7.51 -14.34 -12.40
CA ASP A 236 -8.38 -15.33 -13.03
C ASP A 236 -9.39 -15.84 -11.99
N ILE A 237 -10.66 -15.52 -12.20
CA ILE A 237 -11.72 -15.80 -11.24
C ILE A 237 -12.03 -17.30 -11.19
N ASP A 238 -11.88 -18.01 -12.31
CA ASP A 238 -12.17 -19.44 -12.38
C ASP A 238 -11.13 -20.29 -11.64
N THR A 239 -9.85 -19.95 -11.79
CA THR A 239 -8.75 -20.64 -11.10
C THR A 239 -8.47 -20.09 -9.70
N GLN A 240 -9.00 -18.91 -9.39
CA GLN A 240 -8.72 -18.16 -8.16
C GLN A 240 -7.24 -17.84 -7.97
N GLU A 241 -6.53 -17.53 -9.06
CA GLU A 241 -5.11 -17.22 -9.05
C GLU A 241 -4.82 -15.92 -9.83
N TYR A 242 -3.77 -15.24 -9.41
CA TYR A 242 -3.21 -14.14 -10.19
C TYR A 242 -2.37 -14.68 -11.34
N LEU A 243 -2.49 -14.08 -12.52
CA LEU A 243 -1.57 -14.37 -13.61
C LEU A 243 -0.15 -13.98 -13.22
N LEU A 244 0.81 -14.85 -13.50
CA LEU A 244 2.22 -14.55 -13.30
C LEU A 244 2.67 -13.35 -14.16
N PRO A 245 3.74 -12.63 -13.77
CA PRO A 245 4.17 -11.40 -14.43
C PRO A 245 4.26 -11.48 -15.95
N LYS A 246 4.85 -12.55 -16.48
CA LYS A 246 4.97 -12.74 -17.93
C LYS A 246 3.63 -12.88 -18.62
N GLU A 247 2.76 -13.74 -18.11
CA GLU A 247 1.40 -13.97 -18.68
C GLU A 247 0.56 -12.70 -18.64
N ARG A 248 0.62 -11.97 -17.51
CA ARG A 248 -0.07 -10.69 -17.36
C ARG A 248 0.39 -9.68 -18.42
N ARG A 249 1.71 -9.53 -18.63
CA ARG A 249 2.24 -8.61 -19.67
C ARG A 249 1.80 -9.02 -21.07
N GLU A 250 1.85 -10.31 -21.38
CA GLU A 250 1.43 -10.83 -22.68
C GLU A 250 -0.07 -10.58 -22.92
N LEU A 251 -0.92 -10.83 -21.91
CA LEU A 251 -2.36 -10.57 -22.04
C LEU A 251 -2.65 -9.07 -22.15
N CYS A 252 -1.99 -8.20 -21.38
CA CYS A 252 -2.11 -6.76 -21.54
C CYS A 252 -1.76 -6.32 -22.97
N LYS A 253 -0.69 -6.86 -23.54
CA LYS A 253 -0.29 -6.58 -24.94
C LYS A 253 -1.33 -7.07 -25.95
N GLN A 254 -1.85 -8.28 -25.79
CA GLN A 254 -2.91 -8.83 -26.66
C GLN A 254 -4.16 -7.98 -26.63
N LEU A 255 -4.59 -7.56 -25.45
CA LEU A 255 -5.77 -6.73 -25.23
C LEU A 255 -5.53 -5.24 -25.52
N ARG A 256 -4.31 -4.84 -25.82
CA ARG A 256 -3.92 -3.43 -26.02
C ARG A 256 -4.37 -2.55 -24.84
N ILE A 257 -4.10 -3.01 -23.62
CA ILE A 257 -4.30 -2.22 -22.40
C ILE A 257 -2.95 -1.79 -21.83
N PRO A 258 -2.88 -0.58 -21.27
CA PRO A 258 -1.65 -0.10 -20.64
C PRO A 258 -1.25 -0.97 -19.47
N HIS A 259 0.02 -1.35 -19.40
CA HIS A 259 0.61 -2.06 -18.27
C HIS A 259 1.46 -1.12 -17.42
N ILE A 260 1.53 -1.38 -16.12
CA ILE A 260 2.42 -0.64 -15.22
C ILE A 260 3.88 -0.74 -15.71
N LYS A 261 4.66 0.31 -15.49
CA LYS A 261 6.06 0.35 -15.94
C LYS A 261 6.89 -0.68 -15.19
N VAL A 262 7.47 -1.61 -15.94
CA VAL A 262 8.45 -2.57 -15.44
C VAL A 262 9.82 -1.89 -15.37
N ILE A 263 10.52 -2.07 -14.26
CA ILE A 263 11.89 -1.61 -14.03
C ILE A 263 12.88 -2.73 -14.38
N ASP A 264 12.57 -3.94 -13.90
CA ASP A 264 13.34 -5.15 -14.10
C ASP A 264 12.39 -6.34 -14.12
N ASP A 265 12.46 -7.22 -15.10
CA ASP A 265 11.56 -8.37 -15.24
C ASP A 265 12.21 -9.71 -14.83
N ALA A 266 13.48 -9.67 -14.43
CA ALA A 266 14.25 -10.82 -14.00
C ALA A 266 15.15 -10.54 -12.78
N PHE A 267 14.73 -9.61 -11.93
CA PHE A 267 15.45 -9.22 -10.71
C PHE A 267 15.62 -10.40 -9.76
N VAL A 268 16.86 -10.75 -9.44
CA VAL A 268 17.14 -11.81 -8.46
C VAL A 268 17.21 -11.21 -7.07
N LEU A 269 16.31 -11.66 -6.20
CA LEU A 269 16.24 -11.15 -4.82
C LEU A 269 17.43 -11.68 -4.01
N CYS A 270 18.26 -10.77 -3.53
CA CYS A 270 19.36 -11.02 -2.58
C CYS A 270 19.56 -9.83 -1.62
N HIS A 271 18.56 -8.98 -1.50
CA HIS A 271 18.61 -7.68 -0.85
C HIS A 271 17.86 -7.73 0.47
N ASN A 272 18.41 -7.09 1.49
CA ASN A 272 17.70 -6.85 2.75
C ASN A 272 16.69 -5.71 2.62
N VAL A 273 15.90 -5.48 3.68
CA VAL A 273 14.85 -4.45 3.71
C VAL A 273 15.39 -3.06 3.41
N ASP A 274 16.52 -2.67 4.02
CA ASP A 274 17.09 -1.33 3.85
C ASP A 274 17.53 -1.09 2.40
N GLN A 275 18.13 -2.10 1.75
CA GLN A 275 18.52 -2.05 0.34
C GLN A 275 17.30 -1.94 -0.59
N LEU A 276 16.21 -2.66 -0.30
CA LEU A 276 14.97 -2.57 -1.09
C LEU A 276 14.27 -1.22 -0.89
N LEU A 277 14.34 -0.62 0.30
CA LEU A 277 13.85 0.74 0.53
C LEU A 277 14.69 1.78 -0.19
N GLU A 278 16.01 1.59 -0.28
CA GLU A 278 16.88 2.43 -1.10
C GLU A 278 16.55 2.29 -2.59
N MET A 279 16.33 1.06 -3.07
CA MET A 279 15.85 0.82 -4.44
C MET A 279 14.49 1.43 -4.72
N ALA A 280 13.62 1.60 -3.71
CA ALA A 280 12.32 2.24 -3.85
C ALA A 280 12.44 3.73 -4.19
N GLU A 281 13.55 4.37 -3.82
CA GLU A 281 13.85 5.74 -4.26
C GLU A 281 14.14 5.77 -5.77
N GLY A 282 13.78 6.85 -6.43
CA GLY A 282 14.13 7.02 -7.84
C GLY A 282 13.10 7.78 -8.66
N PRO A 283 13.31 7.86 -9.97
CA PRO A 283 12.41 8.55 -10.88
C PRO A 283 11.08 7.79 -11.03
N GLY A 284 9.99 8.54 -11.08
CA GLY A 284 8.67 8.03 -11.44
C GLY A 284 8.54 7.78 -12.94
N VAL A 285 7.30 7.68 -13.41
CA VAL A 285 7.00 7.49 -14.84
C VAL A 285 7.12 8.82 -15.58
N ASN A 286 6.59 9.89 -15.01
CA ASN A 286 6.56 11.21 -15.62
C ASN A 286 7.79 12.05 -15.27
N PRO A 287 8.27 12.92 -16.18
CA PRO A 287 9.45 13.76 -15.95
C PRO A 287 9.32 14.62 -14.68
N GLY A 288 10.36 14.65 -13.87
CA GLY A 288 10.41 15.45 -12.63
C GLY A 288 9.52 14.95 -11.50
N VAL A 289 8.96 13.76 -11.63
CA VAL A 289 8.24 13.05 -10.56
C VAL A 289 9.15 11.97 -9.98
N LYS A 290 9.20 11.86 -8.65
CA LYS A 290 9.76 10.68 -7.97
C LYS A 290 8.66 9.64 -7.84
N ARG A 291 9.02 8.36 -7.89
CA ARG A 291 8.04 7.28 -7.68
C ARG A 291 7.62 7.20 -6.21
N GLU A 292 6.40 6.73 -5.96
CA GLU A 292 5.94 6.38 -4.62
C GLU A 292 6.77 5.24 -4.04
N GLY A 293 7.16 4.29 -4.86
CA GLY A 293 7.94 3.12 -4.50
C GLY A 293 8.04 2.11 -5.62
N ILE A 294 8.28 0.87 -5.23
CA ILE A 294 8.32 -0.29 -6.13
C ILE A 294 7.44 -1.42 -5.60
N VAL A 295 6.99 -2.27 -6.51
CA VAL A 295 6.32 -3.53 -6.20
C VAL A 295 7.14 -4.64 -6.81
N LEU A 296 7.41 -5.68 -6.00
CA LEU A 296 8.08 -6.90 -6.43
C LEU A 296 7.06 -8.03 -6.49
N LYS A 297 7.02 -8.73 -7.62
CA LYS A 297 6.14 -9.89 -7.82
C LYS A 297 6.98 -11.07 -8.27
N SER A 298 6.85 -12.22 -7.59
CA SER A 298 7.56 -13.43 -7.98
C SER A 298 7.18 -13.84 -9.40
N ASN A 299 8.19 -14.25 -10.17
CA ASN A 299 7.97 -14.81 -11.51
C ASN A 299 7.53 -16.29 -11.47
N GLU A 300 7.54 -16.91 -10.29
CA GLU A 300 7.35 -18.36 -10.12
C GLU A 300 6.19 -18.72 -9.19
N ALA A 301 5.74 -17.79 -8.35
CA ALA A 301 4.71 -18.05 -7.33
C ALA A 301 3.82 -16.84 -7.09
N ALA A 302 2.64 -17.07 -6.49
CA ALA A 302 1.72 -16.01 -6.07
C ALA A 302 2.23 -15.28 -4.80
N PHE A 303 3.41 -14.68 -4.89
CA PHE A 303 4.02 -13.90 -3.81
C PHE A 303 4.43 -12.52 -4.32
N SER A 304 4.02 -11.49 -3.58
CA SER A 304 4.36 -10.10 -3.91
C SER A 304 4.44 -9.23 -2.67
N PHE A 305 5.22 -8.18 -2.75
CA PHE A 305 5.33 -7.17 -1.69
C PHE A 305 5.70 -5.81 -2.27
N LYS A 306 5.55 -4.77 -1.46
CA LYS A 306 5.88 -3.38 -1.84
C LYS A 306 6.96 -2.80 -0.96
N ALA A 307 7.81 -1.97 -1.54
CA ALA A 307 8.71 -1.07 -0.84
C ALA A 307 8.34 0.38 -1.17
N ILE A 308 7.92 1.13 -0.16
CA ILE A 308 7.52 2.53 -0.32
C ILE A 308 8.73 3.42 -0.05
N SER A 309 8.98 4.39 -0.93
CA SER A 309 10.06 5.36 -0.80
C SER A 309 9.92 6.17 0.50
N ASN A 310 10.99 6.24 1.28
CA ASN A 310 11.01 7.03 2.50
C ASN A 310 10.82 8.54 2.22
N SER A 311 11.34 9.02 1.08
CA SER A 311 11.15 10.41 0.67
C SER A 311 9.69 10.72 0.31
N TYR A 312 8.97 9.74 -0.26
CA TYR A 312 7.53 9.84 -0.50
C TYR A 312 6.76 9.88 0.82
N LEU A 313 7.01 8.93 1.73
CA LEU A 313 6.32 8.86 3.02
C LEU A 313 6.50 10.11 3.88
N LEU A 314 7.69 10.71 3.87
CA LEU A 314 7.97 11.97 4.59
C LEU A 314 7.16 13.16 4.06
N LYS A 315 6.81 13.12 2.78
CA LYS A 315 6.11 14.24 2.13
C LYS A 315 4.60 14.04 2.05
N HIS A 316 4.15 12.81 1.86
CA HIS A 316 2.76 12.48 1.55
C HIS A 316 2.12 11.50 2.54
N GLY A 317 2.94 10.79 3.32
CA GLY A 317 2.50 9.84 4.35
C GLY A 317 1.76 10.44 5.54
#